data_45b2818f58e114677d0aef35c244b611
#
_entry.id   45b2818f58e114677d0aef35c244b611
#
_cell.length_a   1.000
_cell.length_b   1.000
_cell.length_c   1.000
_cell.angle_alpha   90.00
_cell.angle_beta   90.00
_cell.angle_gamma   90.00
#
_symmetry.space_group_name_H-M   'P 1'
#
loop_
_entity.id
_entity.type
_entity.pdbx_description
1 polymer ?
#
loop_
_entity_poly.entity_id
_entity_poly.type
_entity_poly.pdbx_seq_one_letter_code
_entity_poly.pdbx_strand_id
1 'polypeptide(L)'
;MRRPLARTLTALAAAALLAPALAACGSDEPAGLVIYSGRNENLVKPLIEKLEKHLGTNVEVRYGDSAELSAQLLEEGDKTEAGLFLSQDAGALGALSKEQRLAPLPKATLDKVDTVYRGSAGDWTGVSGRVRVLGYNPDQVPTPPNSVHELVKPEWKGKIGVVPTNASFQAFVTGMRVLEGDEATRTWLKGLKANEPKVYEGNLKVLEAVDKGEVSLGLLNHYYWYEQVAEKGADKMKAKIHYLPKGDPGGLVNVAGVGILKGADEKQAAYAQKAVDFLLSAESQEYFAQETKEYPLAAGVKTAEGVPPLETLQPPKIDLGKLDSLKETLAMLQEAGLV
;
A
#
# COMPACT_ATOMS: atom_id res chain seq x y z
N MET A 1 -35.53 82.48 7.45
CA MET A 1 -34.88 83.59 8.16
C MET A 1 -33.63 83.06 8.89
N ARG A 2 -32.50 83.69 8.52
CA ARG A 2 -31.27 83.81 9.32
C ARG A 2 -30.49 82.64 9.87
N ARG A 3 -29.34 82.43 9.34
CA ARG A 3 -28.01 82.03 9.92
C ARG A 3 -27.64 82.83 11.24
N PRO A 4 -26.54 82.58 12.00
CA PRO A 4 -25.26 81.98 11.62
C PRO A 4 -24.53 81.14 12.71
N LEU A 5 -23.47 80.44 12.27
CA LEU A 5 -22.09 80.40 12.73
C LEU A 5 -21.77 80.16 14.22
N ALA A 6 -20.95 79.14 14.52
CA ALA A 6 -19.62 79.38 15.08
C ALA A 6 -18.74 78.11 15.01
N ARG A 7 -17.51 78.39 14.60
CA ARG A 7 -16.35 77.51 14.56
C ARG A 7 -15.82 77.26 15.97
N THR A 8 -15.28 76.09 16.26
CA THR A 8 -14.06 76.00 17.05
C THR A 8 -13.29 74.75 16.67
N LEU A 9 -12.07 74.91 16.22
CA LEU A 9 -11.01 73.94 16.11
C LEU A 9 -10.57 73.46 17.51
N THR A 10 -10.27 72.20 17.68
CA THR A 10 -9.17 71.77 18.57
C THR A 10 -8.53 70.51 17.99
N ALA A 11 -7.25 70.64 17.74
CA ALA A 11 -6.34 69.57 17.30
C ALA A 11 -5.78 68.82 18.51
N LEU A 12 -5.05 67.74 18.21
CA LEU A 12 -4.20 66.83 19.04
C LEU A 12 -4.97 65.61 19.55
N ALA A 13 -4.47 64.36 19.46
CA ALA A 13 -3.10 63.88 19.31
C ALA A 13 -3.11 62.52 18.66
N ALA A 14 -2.22 62.28 17.72
CA ALA A 14 -1.86 60.97 17.18
C ALA A 14 -1.13 60.17 18.26
N ALA A 15 -1.69 59.07 18.69
CA ALA A 15 -0.95 58.01 19.38
C ALA A 15 -0.96 56.78 18.46
N ALA A 16 0.14 56.63 17.72
CA ALA A 16 0.44 55.43 16.95
C ALA A 16 0.75 54.31 17.92
N LEU A 17 -0.23 53.39 18.10
CA LEU A 17 0.02 52.08 18.69
C LEU A 17 0.55 51.16 17.56
N LEU A 18 1.88 51.06 17.48
CA LEU A 18 2.58 49.99 16.80
C LEU A 18 2.30 48.71 17.59
N ALA A 19 1.29 47.93 17.16
CA ALA A 19 1.20 46.53 17.50
C ALA A 19 2.26 45.82 16.67
N PRO A 20 3.18 45.03 17.28
CA PRO A 20 4.01 44.11 16.52
C PRO A 20 3.07 43.06 15.95
N ALA A 21 2.88 43.02 14.62
CA ALA A 21 2.39 41.90 13.93
C ALA A 21 3.38 40.74 14.22
N LEU A 22 3.03 39.85 15.12
CA LEU A 22 3.63 38.54 15.20
C LEU A 22 3.32 37.87 13.86
N ALA A 23 4.27 37.99 12.94
CA ALA A 23 4.35 37.17 11.78
C ALA A 23 4.41 35.71 12.30
N ALA A 24 3.28 35.01 12.26
CA ALA A 24 3.28 33.57 12.26
C ALA A 24 4.01 33.17 10.97
N CYS A 25 5.33 32.99 11.07
CA CYS A 25 6.12 32.31 10.07
C CYS A 25 5.69 30.84 10.09
N GLY A 26 4.55 30.52 9.43
CA GLY A 26 4.48 29.29 8.72
C GLY A 26 5.49 29.43 7.59
N SER A 27 6.50 28.60 7.52
CA SER A 27 7.44 28.58 6.42
C SER A 27 6.69 28.11 5.17
N ASP A 28 6.22 29.05 4.36
CA ASP A 28 5.75 28.82 2.98
C ASP A 28 6.95 28.53 2.05
N GLU A 29 7.94 27.77 2.52
CA GLU A 29 8.94 27.25 1.59
C GLU A 29 8.29 26.10 0.79
N PRO A 30 8.34 26.15 -0.54
CA PRO A 30 7.79 25.09 -1.36
C PRO A 30 8.43 23.75 -0.96
N ALA A 31 7.63 22.69 -0.96
CA ALA A 31 8.11 21.36 -0.65
C ALA A 31 9.31 20.99 -1.54
N GLY A 32 10.36 20.47 -0.92
CA GLY A 32 11.50 19.96 -1.68
C GLY A 32 11.19 18.67 -2.42
N LEU A 33 10.20 17.92 -1.92
CA LEU A 33 9.72 16.69 -2.53
C LEU A 33 8.20 16.57 -2.36
N VAL A 34 7.49 16.28 -3.45
CA VAL A 34 6.08 15.89 -3.44
C VAL A 34 5.98 14.38 -3.68
N ILE A 35 5.28 13.69 -2.80
CA ILE A 35 5.05 12.24 -2.87
C ILE A 35 3.56 11.98 -3.09
N TYR A 36 3.21 11.24 -4.13
CA TYR A 36 1.90 10.63 -4.22
C TYR A 36 1.96 9.24 -3.57
N SER A 37 1.15 9.03 -2.52
CA SER A 37 1.21 7.84 -1.68
C SER A 37 -0.09 7.06 -1.69
N GLY A 38 -0.04 5.85 -2.23
CA GLY A 38 -1.12 4.86 -2.13
C GLY A 38 -1.14 4.10 -0.80
N ARG A 39 -0.25 4.45 0.13
CA ARG A 39 -0.16 3.81 1.45
C ARG A 39 -1.12 4.46 2.44
N ASN A 40 -1.61 3.66 3.38
CA ASN A 40 -2.38 4.18 4.50
C ASN A 40 -1.54 5.19 5.29
N GLU A 41 -2.07 6.40 5.48
CA GLU A 41 -1.37 7.51 6.14
C GLU A 41 -0.89 7.11 7.55
N ASN A 42 -1.77 6.52 8.37
CA ASN A 42 -1.43 6.16 9.74
C ASN A 42 -0.25 5.18 9.80
N LEU A 43 -0.11 4.33 8.77
CA LEU A 43 0.94 3.32 8.71
C LEU A 43 2.29 3.91 8.30
N VAL A 44 2.31 4.93 7.43
CA VAL A 44 3.57 5.45 6.86
C VAL A 44 3.95 6.82 7.35
N LYS A 45 3.05 7.57 7.98
CA LYS A 45 3.33 8.93 8.49
C LYS A 45 4.59 9.01 9.37
N PRO A 46 4.80 8.10 10.35
CA PRO A 46 6.03 8.16 11.16
C PRO A 46 7.30 7.95 10.32
N LEU A 47 7.22 7.16 9.25
CA LEU A 47 8.34 6.95 8.33
C LEU A 47 8.57 8.19 7.43
N ILE A 48 7.50 8.86 7.00
CA ILE A 48 7.59 10.12 6.24
C ILE A 48 8.22 11.24 7.10
N GLU A 49 7.87 11.35 8.38
CA GLU A 49 8.50 12.31 9.29
C GLU A 49 10.00 12.05 9.48
N LYS A 50 10.44 10.80 9.47
CA LYS A 50 11.86 10.43 9.47
C LYS A 50 12.52 10.77 8.15
N LEU A 51 11.83 10.51 7.02
CA LEU A 51 12.31 10.87 5.68
C LEU A 51 12.53 12.38 5.56
N GLU A 52 11.59 13.19 6.02
CA GLU A 52 11.67 14.64 5.99
C GLU A 52 12.92 15.16 6.74
N LYS A 53 13.18 14.60 7.94
CA LYS A 53 14.39 14.89 8.71
C LYS A 53 15.67 14.45 7.97
N HIS A 54 15.62 13.30 7.33
CA HIS A 54 16.75 12.75 6.54
C HIS A 54 17.09 13.64 5.34
N LEU A 55 16.05 14.14 4.66
CA LEU A 55 16.21 15.01 3.48
C LEU A 55 16.58 16.45 3.85
N GLY A 56 16.25 16.89 5.06
CA GLY A 56 16.44 18.27 5.50
C GLY A 56 15.59 19.28 4.72
N THR A 57 14.42 18.86 4.25
CA THR A 57 13.47 19.69 3.50
C THR A 57 12.04 19.21 3.75
N ASN A 58 11.06 20.08 3.54
CA ASN A 58 9.65 19.74 3.60
C ASN A 58 9.29 18.65 2.58
N VAL A 59 8.47 17.67 3.00
CA VAL A 59 7.90 16.62 2.16
C VAL A 59 6.38 16.76 2.16
N GLU A 60 5.82 17.11 1.01
CA GLU A 60 4.37 17.10 0.83
C GLU A 60 3.91 15.69 0.41
N VAL A 61 2.87 15.16 1.05
CA VAL A 61 2.32 13.85 0.69
C VAL A 61 0.85 13.98 0.33
N ARG A 62 0.51 13.52 -0.88
CA ARG A 62 -0.88 13.34 -1.32
C ARG A 62 -1.25 11.88 -1.18
N TYR A 63 -2.17 11.60 -0.25
CA TYR A 63 -2.67 10.25 -0.02
C TYR A 63 -3.90 9.96 -0.89
N GLY A 64 -3.98 8.73 -1.38
CA GLY A 64 -5.10 8.26 -2.19
C GLY A 64 -5.03 6.76 -2.46
N ASP A 65 -5.94 6.22 -3.25
CA ASP A 65 -5.81 4.84 -3.75
C ASP A 65 -4.70 4.76 -4.81
N SER A 66 -3.89 3.69 -4.78
CA SER A 66 -2.76 3.53 -5.71
C SER A 66 -3.19 3.52 -7.18
N ALA A 67 -4.34 2.91 -7.49
CA ALA A 67 -4.82 2.85 -8.86
C ALA A 67 -5.34 4.21 -9.32
N GLU A 68 -6.05 4.96 -8.46
CA GLU A 68 -6.53 6.32 -8.74
C GLU A 68 -5.35 7.28 -8.92
N LEU A 69 -4.37 7.25 -8.01
CA LEU A 69 -3.16 8.08 -8.12
C LEU A 69 -2.35 7.73 -9.37
N SER A 70 -2.25 6.46 -9.74
CA SER A 70 -1.58 6.04 -10.97
C SER A 70 -2.30 6.58 -12.21
N ALA A 71 -3.64 6.51 -12.24
CA ALA A 71 -4.44 7.08 -13.33
C ALA A 71 -4.27 8.61 -13.42
N GLN A 72 -4.28 9.30 -12.28
CA GLN A 72 -4.02 10.74 -12.20
C GLN A 72 -2.63 11.10 -12.74
N LEU A 73 -1.59 10.36 -12.34
CA LEU A 73 -0.22 10.56 -12.83
C LEU A 73 -0.08 10.34 -14.34
N LEU A 74 -0.85 9.40 -14.91
CA LEU A 74 -0.93 9.20 -16.37
C LEU A 74 -1.56 10.39 -17.07
N GLU A 75 -2.63 10.99 -16.49
CA GLU A 75 -3.29 12.18 -17.03
C GLU A 75 -2.42 13.43 -16.87
N GLU A 76 -1.78 13.64 -15.74
CA GLU A 76 -0.90 14.78 -15.49
C GLU A 76 0.31 14.79 -16.43
N GLY A 77 0.80 13.61 -16.79
CA GLY A 77 1.91 13.45 -17.71
C GLY A 77 3.16 14.16 -17.20
N ASP A 78 3.82 14.93 -18.09
CA ASP A 78 5.04 15.70 -17.74
C ASP A 78 4.73 16.96 -16.92
N LYS A 79 3.46 17.21 -16.59
CA LYS A 79 3.03 18.34 -15.77
C LYS A 79 2.78 17.95 -14.31
N THR A 80 3.05 16.70 -13.94
CA THR A 80 2.89 16.26 -12.56
C THR A 80 3.76 17.07 -11.63
N GLU A 81 3.22 17.42 -10.46
CA GLU A 81 3.98 18.05 -9.38
C GLU A 81 4.71 17.02 -8.52
N ALA A 82 4.37 15.72 -8.65
CA ALA A 82 4.97 14.68 -7.85
C ALA A 82 6.36 14.29 -8.37
N GLY A 83 7.33 14.21 -7.46
CA GLY A 83 8.65 13.65 -7.73
C GLY A 83 8.74 12.14 -7.49
N LEU A 84 7.88 11.61 -6.60
CA LEU A 84 7.90 10.21 -6.18
C LEU A 84 6.49 9.63 -6.11
N PHE A 85 6.33 8.40 -6.59
CA PHE A 85 5.14 7.59 -6.35
C PHE A 85 5.46 6.45 -5.39
N LEU A 86 4.83 6.46 -4.20
CA LEU A 86 4.90 5.39 -3.20
C LEU A 86 3.61 4.56 -3.27
N SER A 87 3.66 3.48 -4.02
CA SER A 87 2.49 2.64 -4.26
C SER A 87 2.27 1.60 -3.17
N GLN A 88 1.00 1.28 -2.93
CA GLN A 88 0.57 0.14 -2.11
C GLN A 88 0.83 -1.21 -2.79
N ASP A 89 0.85 -1.26 -4.11
CA ASP A 89 0.98 -2.49 -4.89
C ASP A 89 1.82 -2.31 -6.16
N ALA A 90 2.34 -3.41 -6.67
CA ALA A 90 3.17 -3.42 -7.85
C ALA A 90 2.41 -3.13 -9.15
N GLY A 91 1.09 -3.36 -9.19
CA GLY A 91 0.29 -3.18 -10.41
C GLY A 91 0.23 -1.73 -10.86
N ALA A 92 0.05 -0.79 -9.92
CA ALA A 92 0.04 0.64 -10.20
C ALA A 92 1.42 1.14 -10.69
N LEU A 93 2.52 0.60 -10.14
CA LEU A 93 3.88 0.88 -10.62
C LEU A 93 4.12 0.28 -12.01
N GLY A 94 3.62 -0.94 -12.26
CA GLY A 94 3.68 -1.59 -13.57
C GLY A 94 2.95 -0.79 -14.65
N ALA A 95 1.80 -0.22 -14.33
CA ALA A 95 1.04 0.65 -15.24
C ALA A 95 1.84 1.90 -15.63
N LEU A 96 2.46 2.58 -14.66
CA LEU A 96 3.31 3.76 -14.94
C LEU A 96 4.59 3.39 -15.71
N SER A 97 5.20 2.23 -15.38
CA SER A 97 6.39 1.72 -16.08
C SER A 97 6.09 1.44 -17.55
N LYS A 98 4.98 0.77 -17.84
CA LYS A 98 4.51 0.44 -19.20
C LYS A 98 4.32 1.69 -20.05
N GLU A 99 3.78 2.75 -19.49
CA GLU A 99 3.60 4.04 -20.14
C GLU A 99 4.85 4.95 -20.03
N GLN A 100 5.98 4.38 -19.61
CA GLN A 100 7.28 5.05 -19.50
C GLN A 100 7.26 6.34 -18.66
N ARG A 101 6.42 6.37 -17.62
CA ARG A 101 6.27 7.54 -16.73
C ARG A 101 7.31 7.56 -15.59
N LEU A 102 8.05 6.46 -15.39
CA LEU A 102 9.05 6.35 -14.34
C LEU A 102 10.46 6.54 -14.89
N ALA A 103 11.30 7.21 -14.13
CA ALA A 103 12.72 7.36 -14.42
C ALA A 103 13.49 6.07 -14.03
N PRO A 104 14.56 5.70 -14.77
CA PRO A 104 15.36 4.55 -14.40
C PRO A 104 16.06 4.78 -13.05
N LEU A 105 16.05 3.75 -12.20
CA LEU A 105 16.75 3.76 -10.93
C LEU A 105 18.20 3.31 -11.10
N PRO A 106 19.13 3.89 -10.31
CA PRO A 106 20.52 3.45 -10.33
C PRO A 106 20.66 1.95 -10.01
N LYS A 107 21.58 1.28 -10.69
CA LYS A 107 21.85 -0.14 -10.45
C LYS A 107 22.16 -0.44 -8.98
N ALA A 108 22.91 0.42 -8.30
CA ALA A 108 23.24 0.27 -6.89
C ALA A 108 22.00 0.30 -5.98
N THR A 109 20.97 1.05 -6.33
CA THR A 109 19.67 1.08 -5.65
C THR A 109 18.91 -0.22 -5.92
N LEU A 110 18.83 -0.63 -7.18
CA LEU A 110 18.13 -1.85 -7.58
C LEU A 110 18.73 -3.12 -6.98
N ASP A 111 20.07 -3.20 -6.88
CA ASP A 111 20.76 -4.37 -6.35
C ASP A 111 20.55 -4.60 -4.84
N LYS A 112 19.94 -3.65 -4.12
CA LYS A 112 19.53 -3.84 -2.71
C LYS A 112 18.35 -4.79 -2.55
N VAL A 113 17.55 -4.99 -3.62
CA VAL A 113 16.31 -5.77 -3.61
C VAL A 113 16.39 -6.89 -4.64
N ASP A 114 15.88 -8.08 -4.29
CA ASP A 114 15.83 -9.21 -5.22
C ASP A 114 15.07 -8.83 -6.49
N THR A 115 15.52 -9.37 -7.63
CA THR A 115 14.95 -9.09 -8.96
C THR A 115 13.46 -9.38 -9.07
N VAL A 116 12.94 -10.32 -8.28
CA VAL A 116 11.51 -10.69 -8.29
C VAL A 116 10.61 -9.63 -7.64
N TYR A 117 11.16 -8.68 -6.89
CA TYR A 117 10.43 -7.61 -6.19
C TYR A 117 10.69 -6.23 -6.75
N ARG A 118 11.15 -6.11 -7.98
CA ARG A 118 11.42 -4.84 -8.68
C ARG A 118 10.95 -4.89 -10.13
N GLY A 119 10.77 -3.73 -10.74
CA GLY A 119 10.40 -3.63 -12.16
C GLY A 119 11.44 -4.24 -13.07
N SER A 120 11.01 -5.02 -14.05
CA SER A 120 11.90 -5.61 -15.06
C SER A 120 12.58 -4.53 -15.95
N ALA A 121 11.96 -3.35 -16.08
CA ALA A 121 12.54 -2.19 -16.76
C ALA A 121 13.58 -1.43 -15.90
N GLY A 122 13.69 -1.75 -14.60
CA GLY A 122 14.63 -1.09 -13.70
C GLY A 122 14.22 0.34 -13.29
N ASP A 123 12.95 0.66 -13.32
CA ASP A 123 12.39 1.99 -13.08
C ASP A 123 11.54 2.09 -11.80
N TRP A 124 11.32 0.99 -11.10
CA TRP A 124 10.74 0.94 -9.77
C TRP A 124 11.31 -0.22 -8.94
N THR A 125 11.18 -0.13 -7.63
CA THR A 125 11.60 -1.18 -6.69
C THR A 125 10.59 -1.34 -5.56
N GLY A 126 10.44 -2.58 -5.07
CA GLY A 126 9.72 -2.86 -3.84
C GLY A 126 10.47 -2.30 -2.63
N VAL A 127 9.72 -1.86 -1.63
CA VAL A 127 10.25 -1.40 -0.33
C VAL A 127 9.80 -2.28 0.83
N SER A 128 8.61 -2.88 0.74
CA SER A 128 8.14 -3.88 1.70
C SER A 128 7.25 -4.92 1.02
N GLY A 129 7.25 -6.14 1.55
CA GLY A 129 6.51 -7.27 1.01
C GLY A 129 5.32 -7.70 1.89
N ARG A 130 4.26 -8.17 1.26
CA ARG A 130 3.10 -8.74 1.94
C ARG A 130 2.73 -10.06 1.31
N VAL A 131 2.56 -11.07 2.15
CA VAL A 131 2.16 -12.41 1.72
C VAL A 131 0.67 -12.60 1.97
N ARG A 132 -0.03 -13.10 0.96
CA ARG A 132 -1.39 -13.55 1.12
C ARG A 132 -1.42 -14.88 1.86
N VAL A 133 -2.39 -15.03 2.76
CA VAL A 133 -2.53 -16.20 3.62
C VAL A 133 -4.00 -16.57 3.77
N LEU A 134 -4.25 -17.78 4.27
CA LEU A 134 -5.55 -18.15 4.82
C LEU A 134 -5.55 -17.88 6.33
N GLY A 135 -6.46 -17.00 6.78
CA GLY A 135 -6.86 -16.99 8.17
C GLY A 135 -7.81 -18.15 8.41
N TYR A 136 -7.67 -18.87 9.52
CA TYR A 136 -8.56 -19.99 9.85
C TYR A 136 -8.84 -20.08 11.34
N ASN A 137 -10.00 -20.62 11.69
CA ASN A 137 -10.36 -20.93 13.06
C ASN A 137 -10.08 -22.42 13.33
N PRO A 138 -9.09 -22.78 14.16
CA PRO A 138 -8.70 -24.18 14.39
C PRO A 138 -9.80 -25.03 15.05
N ASP A 139 -10.75 -24.41 15.79
CA ASP A 139 -11.88 -25.12 16.36
C ASP A 139 -12.86 -25.64 15.27
N GLN A 140 -12.89 -24.97 14.13
CA GLN A 140 -13.77 -25.30 12.99
C GLN A 140 -13.02 -25.99 11.84
N VAL A 141 -11.73 -25.70 11.70
CA VAL A 141 -10.86 -26.18 10.63
C VAL A 141 -9.55 -26.67 11.24
N PRO A 142 -9.52 -27.92 11.77
CA PRO A 142 -8.31 -28.48 12.37
C PRO A 142 -7.13 -28.58 11.39
N THR A 143 -7.44 -28.76 10.08
CA THR A 143 -6.45 -28.79 9.01
C THR A 143 -6.90 -27.84 7.89
N PRO A 144 -6.25 -26.67 7.76
CA PRO A 144 -6.60 -25.70 6.71
C PRO A 144 -6.26 -26.24 5.32
N PRO A 145 -6.96 -25.77 4.26
CA PRO A 145 -6.64 -26.11 2.88
C PRO A 145 -5.20 -25.74 2.52
N ASN A 146 -4.54 -26.57 1.71
CA ASN A 146 -3.18 -26.34 1.21
C ASN A 146 -3.14 -25.67 -0.16
N SER A 147 -4.30 -25.30 -0.72
CA SER A 147 -4.37 -24.56 -1.97
C SER A 147 -5.58 -23.64 -1.97
N VAL A 148 -5.42 -22.48 -2.58
CA VAL A 148 -6.55 -21.56 -2.83
C VAL A 148 -7.62 -22.22 -3.71
N HIS A 149 -7.24 -23.18 -4.56
CA HIS A 149 -8.18 -23.95 -5.39
C HIS A 149 -9.11 -24.86 -4.58
N GLU A 150 -8.74 -25.23 -3.36
CA GLU A 150 -9.61 -26.00 -2.50
C GLU A 150 -10.80 -25.19 -1.95
N LEU A 151 -10.71 -23.86 -1.96
CA LEU A 151 -11.76 -22.98 -1.44
C LEU A 151 -13.06 -23.04 -2.26
N VAL A 152 -13.02 -23.59 -3.48
CA VAL A 152 -14.22 -23.77 -4.31
C VAL A 152 -14.91 -25.12 -4.08
N LYS A 153 -14.38 -25.99 -3.20
CA LYS A 153 -15.02 -27.23 -2.81
C LYS A 153 -16.31 -26.95 -2.02
N PRO A 154 -17.39 -27.75 -2.19
CA PRO A 154 -18.70 -27.49 -1.55
C PRO A 154 -18.68 -27.46 -0.02
N GLU A 155 -17.72 -28.10 0.63
CA GLU A 155 -17.55 -28.12 2.08
C GLU A 155 -17.32 -26.74 2.69
N TRP A 156 -16.89 -25.77 1.88
CA TRP A 156 -16.64 -24.39 2.31
C TRP A 156 -17.81 -23.45 2.09
N LYS A 157 -18.96 -23.96 1.67
CA LYS A 157 -20.15 -23.13 1.44
C LYS A 157 -20.57 -22.36 2.69
N GLY A 158 -20.66 -21.01 2.57
CA GLY A 158 -21.02 -20.10 3.66
C GLY A 158 -19.94 -19.91 4.72
N LYS A 159 -18.72 -20.45 4.52
CA LYS A 159 -17.66 -20.49 5.55
C LYS A 159 -16.45 -19.61 5.25
N ILE A 160 -16.42 -18.92 4.11
CA ILE A 160 -15.27 -18.13 3.66
C ILE A 160 -15.58 -16.65 3.78
N GLY A 161 -14.66 -15.88 4.38
CA GLY A 161 -14.66 -14.42 4.39
C GLY A 161 -13.75 -13.84 3.31
N VAL A 162 -14.23 -12.85 2.55
CA VAL A 162 -13.49 -12.19 1.49
C VAL A 162 -13.74 -10.68 1.45
N VAL A 163 -12.84 -9.92 0.80
CA VAL A 163 -12.98 -8.47 0.57
C VAL A 163 -12.71 -8.18 -0.92
N PRO A 164 -13.66 -8.43 -1.83
CA PRO A 164 -13.41 -8.31 -3.27
C PRO A 164 -13.12 -6.88 -3.75
N THR A 165 -13.58 -5.87 -3.02
CA THR A 165 -13.32 -4.45 -3.31
C THR A 165 -11.94 -3.98 -2.83
N ASN A 166 -11.24 -4.78 -2.03
CA ASN A 166 -9.93 -4.42 -1.51
C ASN A 166 -8.83 -4.63 -2.55
N ALA A 167 -7.94 -3.65 -2.72
CA ALA A 167 -6.84 -3.69 -3.68
C ALA A 167 -5.97 -4.95 -3.55
N SER A 168 -5.74 -5.47 -2.33
CA SER A 168 -4.93 -6.68 -2.16
C SER A 168 -5.64 -7.96 -2.63
N PHE A 169 -6.97 -8.02 -2.57
CA PHE A 169 -7.74 -9.13 -3.15
C PHE A 169 -7.72 -9.04 -4.68
N GLN A 170 -7.90 -7.84 -5.20
CA GLN A 170 -7.85 -7.58 -6.64
C GLN A 170 -6.47 -7.90 -7.22
N ALA A 171 -5.38 -7.49 -6.56
CA ALA A 171 -4.02 -7.85 -6.95
C ALA A 171 -3.78 -9.37 -6.91
N PHE A 172 -4.33 -10.08 -5.94
CA PHE A 172 -4.28 -11.54 -5.88
C PHE A 172 -5.01 -12.18 -7.08
N VAL A 173 -6.21 -11.72 -7.41
CA VAL A 173 -6.96 -12.21 -8.59
C VAL A 173 -6.22 -11.89 -9.88
N THR A 174 -5.61 -10.69 -9.99
CA THR A 174 -4.74 -10.35 -11.13
C THR A 174 -3.55 -11.29 -11.19
N GLY A 175 -2.94 -11.63 -10.06
CA GLY A 175 -1.86 -12.60 -9.97
C GLY A 175 -2.28 -14.00 -10.44
N MET A 176 -3.47 -14.47 -10.08
CA MET A 176 -4.03 -15.73 -10.61
C MET A 176 -4.17 -15.68 -12.14
N ARG A 177 -4.67 -14.57 -12.68
CA ARG A 177 -4.80 -14.37 -14.14
C ARG A 177 -3.45 -14.45 -14.85
N VAL A 178 -2.42 -13.84 -14.28
CA VAL A 178 -1.07 -13.88 -14.84
C VAL A 178 -0.44 -15.26 -14.76
N LEU A 179 -0.68 -15.99 -13.67
CA LEU A 179 -0.09 -17.32 -13.42
C LEU A 179 -0.80 -18.44 -14.16
N GLU A 180 -2.12 -18.40 -14.24
CA GLU A 180 -2.97 -19.52 -14.66
C GLU A 180 -3.86 -19.20 -15.87
N GLY A 181 -3.94 -17.93 -16.23
CA GLY A 181 -4.78 -17.43 -17.31
C GLY A 181 -6.20 -17.05 -16.87
N ASP A 182 -6.85 -16.29 -17.74
CA ASP A 182 -8.16 -15.69 -17.47
C ASP A 182 -9.27 -16.73 -17.28
N GLU A 183 -9.27 -17.81 -18.05
CA GLU A 183 -10.34 -18.82 -18.00
C GLU A 183 -10.30 -19.63 -16.70
N ALA A 184 -9.11 -20.03 -16.26
CA ALA A 184 -8.95 -20.75 -14.98
C ALA A 184 -9.38 -19.86 -13.81
N THR A 185 -8.96 -18.58 -13.82
CA THR A 185 -9.35 -17.60 -12.81
C THR A 185 -10.85 -17.35 -12.79
N ARG A 186 -11.47 -17.22 -13.97
CA ARG A 186 -12.93 -17.07 -14.11
C ARG A 186 -13.69 -18.25 -13.52
N THR A 187 -13.19 -19.45 -13.77
CA THR A 187 -13.75 -20.69 -13.21
C THR A 187 -13.62 -20.72 -11.69
N TRP A 188 -12.46 -20.34 -11.16
CA TRP A 188 -12.24 -20.26 -9.72
C TRP A 188 -13.17 -19.23 -9.06
N LEU A 189 -13.31 -18.02 -9.62
CA LEU A 189 -14.21 -16.98 -9.09
C LEU A 189 -15.67 -17.41 -9.08
N LYS A 190 -16.14 -18.09 -10.13
CA LYS A 190 -17.50 -18.68 -10.17
C LYS A 190 -17.68 -19.74 -9.08
N GLY A 191 -16.69 -20.61 -8.88
CA GLY A 191 -16.69 -21.60 -7.82
C GLY A 191 -16.69 -20.97 -6.42
N LEU A 192 -15.89 -19.94 -6.21
CA LEU A 192 -15.90 -19.18 -4.97
C LEU A 192 -17.26 -18.53 -4.71
N LYS A 193 -17.88 -17.92 -5.73
CA LYS A 193 -19.21 -17.32 -5.64
C LYS A 193 -20.29 -18.38 -5.31
N ALA A 194 -20.21 -19.56 -5.91
CA ALA A 194 -21.14 -20.67 -5.64
C ALA A 194 -21.06 -21.15 -4.18
N ASN A 195 -19.92 -20.94 -3.52
CA ASN A 195 -19.74 -21.19 -2.09
C ASN A 195 -20.27 -20.05 -1.20
N GLU A 196 -20.99 -19.06 -1.75
CA GLU A 196 -21.65 -18.01 -0.99
C GLU A 196 -20.72 -17.35 0.05
N PRO A 197 -19.55 -16.81 -0.36
CA PRO A 197 -18.60 -16.23 0.57
C PRO A 197 -19.23 -15.00 1.26
N LYS A 198 -18.90 -14.80 2.52
CA LYS A 198 -19.29 -13.58 3.25
C LYS A 198 -18.36 -12.44 2.88
N VAL A 199 -18.92 -11.34 2.42
CA VAL A 199 -18.18 -10.14 2.02
C VAL A 199 -18.06 -9.18 3.21
N TYR A 200 -16.87 -8.68 3.45
CA TYR A 200 -16.54 -7.73 4.52
C TYR A 200 -15.95 -6.45 3.95
N GLU A 201 -15.94 -5.37 4.74
CA GLU A 201 -15.41 -4.05 4.35
C GLU A 201 -13.87 -3.98 4.35
N GLY A 202 -13.18 -4.92 5.01
CA GLY A 202 -11.71 -4.91 5.11
C GLY A 202 -11.13 -6.21 5.65
N ASN A 203 -9.84 -6.43 5.42
CA ASN A 203 -9.14 -7.65 5.85
C ASN A 203 -9.14 -7.84 7.37
N LEU A 204 -9.08 -6.75 8.16
CA LEU A 204 -9.19 -6.84 9.62
C LEU A 204 -10.55 -7.38 10.05
N LYS A 205 -11.64 -6.98 9.36
CA LYS A 205 -12.98 -7.50 9.62
C LYS A 205 -13.12 -8.98 9.27
N VAL A 206 -12.45 -9.43 8.20
CA VAL A 206 -12.35 -10.87 7.90
C VAL A 206 -11.64 -11.62 9.02
N LEU A 207 -10.51 -11.09 9.50
CA LEU A 207 -9.76 -11.73 10.59
C LEU A 207 -10.58 -11.79 11.88
N GLU A 208 -11.27 -10.70 12.25
CA GLU A 208 -12.18 -10.67 13.40
C GLU A 208 -13.31 -11.70 13.29
N ALA A 209 -13.88 -11.86 12.10
CA ALA A 209 -14.95 -12.82 11.85
C ALA A 209 -14.44 -14.28 11.95
N VAL A 210 -13.23 -14.55 11.47
CA VAL A 210 -12.56 -15.85 11.66
C VAL A 210 -12.30 -16.10 13.14
N ASP A 211 -11.79 -15.11 13.86
CA ASP A 211 -11.48 -15.20 15.29
C ASP A 211 -12.71 -15.52 16.13
N LYS A 212 -13.85 -14.90 15.82
CA LYS A 212 -15.14 -15.16 16.45
C LYS A 212 -15.82 -16.45 15.98
N GLY A 213 -15.33 -17.09 14.92
CA GLY A 213 -15.96 -18.27 14.30
C GLY A 213 -17.21 -17.97 13.48
N GLU A 214 -17.42 -16.73 13.05
CA GLU A 214 -18.51 -16.32 12.15
C GLU A 214 -18.31 -16.86 10.72
N VAL A 215 -17.03 -17.01 10.32
CA VAL A 215 -16.56 -17.77 9.17
C VAL A 215 -15.40 -18.65 9.58
N SER A 216 -15.21 -19.75 8.88
CA SER A 216 -14.16 -20.72 9.22
C SER A 216 -12.81 -20.36 8.61
N LEU A 217 -12.84 -19.70 7.45
CA LEU A 217 -11.68 -19.31 6.65
C LEU A 217 -11.80 -17.86 6.20
N GLY A 218 -10.66 -17.19 5.98
CA GLY A 218 -10.58 -15.86 5.41
C GLY A 218 -9.35 -15.69 4.53
N LEU A 219 -9.53 -15.01 3.38
CA LEU A 219 -8.42 -14.61 2.52
C LEU A 219 -7.94 -13.21 2.92
N LEU A 220 -6.74 -13.10 3.49
CA LEU A 220 -6.18 -11.85 4.00
C LEU A 220 -4.65 -11.80 3.85
N ASN A 221 -4.03 -10.68 4.20
CA ASN A 221 -2.58 -10.57 4.26
C ASN A 221 -2.07 -10.93 5.66
N HIS A 222 -0.88 -11.51 5.75
CA HIS A 222 -0.28 -12.05 6.96
C HIS A 222 -0.18 -11.04 8.10
N TYR A 223 0.21 -9.78 7.79
CA TYR A 223 0.54 -8.77 8.80
C TYR A 223 -0.64 -8.41 9.71
N TYR A 224 -1.88 -8.45 9.24
CA TYR A 224 -3.06 -8.21 10.07
C TYR A 224 -3.13 -9.13 11.29
N TRP A 225 -2.74 -10.39 11.11
CA TRP A 225 -2.73 -11.32 12.22
C TRP A 225 -1.61 -10.99 13.23
N TYR A 226 -0.40 -10.67 12.73
CA TYR A 226 0.72 -10.32 13.59
C TYR A 226 0.48 -9.02 14.36
N GLU A 227 -0.13 -8.01 13.74
CA GLU A 227 -0.54 -6.78 14.39
C GLU A 227 -1.53 -7.07 15.53
N GLN A 228 -2.56 -7.88 15.27
CA GLN A 228 -3.55 -8.24 16.30
C GLN A 228 -2.95 -9.10 17.41
N VAL A 229 -2.00 -9.96 17.10
CA VAL A 229 -1.25 -10.73 18.12
C VAL A 229 -0.38 -9.81 18.97
N ALA A 230 0.28 -8.83 18.37
CA ALA A 230 1.08 -7.85 19.10
C ALA A 230 0.21 -6.97 20.04
N GLU A 231 -1.00 -6.63 19.60
CA GLU A 231 -1.95 -5.80 20.37
C GLU A 231 -2.62 -6.58 21.51
N LYS A 232 -3.11 -7.80 21.22
CA LYS A 232 -4.01 -8.54 22.12
C LYS A 232 -3.32 -9.67 22.89
N GLY A 233 -2.22 -10.20 22.36
CA GLY A 233 -1.59 -11.44 22.81
C GLY A 233 -2.05 -12.67 22.02
N ALA A 234 -1.11 -13.56 21.69
CA ALA A 234 -1.36 -14.75 20.87
C ALA A 234 -2.32 -15.75 21.51
N ASP A 235 -2.38 -15.78 22.82
CA ASP A 235 -3.25 -16.64 23.65
C ASP A 235 -4.73 -16.19 23.60
N LYS A 236 -4.99 -14.95 23.27
CA LYS A 236 -6.34 -14.37 23.14
C LYS A 236 -6.91 -14.47 21.74
N MET A 237 -6.10 -14.86 20.76
CA MET A 237 -6.50 -15.01 19.36
C MET A 237 -6.78 -16.48 19.07
N LYS A 238 -8.04 -16.82 18.74
CA LYS A 238 -8.40 -18.15 18.21
C LYS A 238 -7.95 -18.28 16.75
N ALA A 239 -8.14 -17.22 15.95
CA ALA A 239 -7.69 -17.22 14.57
C ALA A 239 -6.20 -17.49 14.47
N LYS A 240 -5.83 -18.33 13.52
CA LYS A 240 -4.46 -18.60 13.09
C LYS A 240 -4.32 -18.26 11.61
N ILE A 241 -3.09 -18.17 11.13
CA ILE A 241 -2.82 -18.01 9.70
C ILE A 241 -2.10 -19.25 9.17
N HIS A 242 -2.40 -19.57 7.92
CA HIS A 242 -1.76 -20.64 7.17
C HIS A 242 -1.15 -20.06 5.90
N TYR A 243 0.16 -20.21 5.77
CA TYR A 243 0.90 -19.90 4.55
C TYR A 243 0.69 -21.02 3.56
N LEU A 244 0.23 -20.68 2.37
CA LEU A 244 0.01 -21.68 1.34
C LEU A 244 1.34 -22.22 0.79
N PRO A 245 1.40 -23.51 0.42
CA PRO A 245 2.64 -24.15 0.02
C PRO A 245 3.18 -23.61 -1.30
N LYS A 246 4.41 -24.00 -1.61
CA LYS A 246 5.19 -23.58 -2.76
C LYS A 246 4.39 -23.43 -4.04
N GLY A 247 4.42 -22.22 -4.61
CA GLY A 247 3.89 -21.95 -5.94
C GLY A 247 2.37 -21.78 -6.01
N ASP A 248 1.63 -21.94 -4.89
CA ASP A 248 0.19 -21.69 -4.89
C ASP A 248 -0.13 -20.21 -5.13
N PRO A 249 -1.04 -19.87 -6.04
CA PRO A 249 -1.40 -18.46 -6.31
C PRO A 249 -1.91 -17.71 -5.07
N GLY A 250 -2.54 -18.43 -4.14
CA GLY A 250 -3.00 -17.88 -2.87
C GLY A 250 -1.88 -17.49 -1.91
N GLY A 251 -0.62 -17.88 -2.17
CA GLY A 251 0.58 -17.46 -1.46
C GLY A 251 1.30 -16.30 -2.14
N LEU A 252 0.63 -15.54 -3.02
CA LEU A 252 1.22 -14.41 -3.73
C LEU A 252 1.86 -13.42 -2.76
N VAL A 253 3.11 -13.05 -3.05
CA VAL A 253 3.80 -11.91 -2.45
C VAL A 253 3.57 -10.70 -3.34
N ASN A 254 2.86 -9.70 -2.84
CA ASN A 254 2.79 -8.37 -3.45
C ASN A 254 3.66 -7.41 -2.66
N VAL A 255 4.09 -6.32 -3.29
CA VAL A 255 5.00 -5.36 -2.68
C VAL A 255 4.39 -3.96 -2.66
N ALA A 256 4.65 -3.21 -1.59
CA ALA A 256 4.66 -1.77 -1.70
C ALA A 256 5.98 -1.38 -2.36
N GLY A 257 5.94 -0.41 -3.24
CA GLY A 257 7.12 -0.03 -3.99
C GLY A 257 7.15 1.44 -4.36
N VAL A 258 8.27 1.89 -4.88
CA VAL A 258 8.51 3.27 -5.26
C VAL A 258 9.06 3.38 -6.67
N GLY A 259 8.65 4.44 -7.36
CA GLY A 259 9.22 4.89 -8.62
C GLY A 259 9.39 6.41 -8.63
N ILE A 260 10.43 6.91 -9.26
CA ILE A 260 10.69 8.34 -9.46
C ILE A 260 9.95 8.76 -10.74
N LEU A 261 9.18 9.84 -10.67
CA LEU A 261 8.41 10.30 -11.81
C LEU A 261 9.25 11.08 -12.80
N LYS A 262 9.07 10.79 -14.09
CA LYS A 262 9.60 11.64 -15.16
C LYS A 262 8.80 12.95 -15.18
N GLY A 263 9.45 14.07 -15.44
CA GLY A 263 8.83 15.39 -15.39
C GLY A 263 9.10 16.15 -14.09
N ALA A 264 9.53 15.47 -13.03
CA ALA A 264 10.06 16.13 -11.84
C ALA A 264 11.26 17.02 -12.21
N ASP A 265 11.34 18.22 -11.67
CA ASP A 265 12.52 19.06 -11.83
C ASP A 265 13.76 18.40 -11.18
N GLU A 266 14.96 18.89 -11.55
CA GLU A 266 16.23 18.27 -11.10
C GLU A 266 16.34 18.22 -9.55
N LYS A 267 15.80 19.22 -8.85
CA LYS A 267 15.85 19.28 -7.39
C LYS A 267 14.94 18.21 -6.77
N GLN A 268 13.70 18.10 -7.25
CA GLN A 268 12.77 17.06 -6.83
C GLN A 268 13.29 15.67 -7.18
N ALA A 269 13.84 15.45 -8.38
CA ALA A 269 14.43 14.17 -8.78
C ALA A 269 15.59 13.76 -7.87
N ALA A 270 16.44 14.70 -7.46
CA ALA A 270 17.52 14.44 -6.51
C ALA A 270 17.01 14.07 -5.11
N TYR A 271 15.96 14.72 -4.62
CA TYR A 271 15.32 14.35 -3.36
C TYR A 271 14.57 13.02 -3.46
N ALA A 272 13.89 12.75 -4.58
CA ALA A 272 13.22 11.48 -4.83
C ALA A 272 14.21 10.31 -4.81
N GLN A 273 15.40 10.44 -5.42
CA GLN A 273 16.43 9.41 -5.34
C GLN A 273 16.89 9.17 -3.89
N LYS A 274 17.14 10.24 -3.12
CA LYS A 274 17.48 10.11 -1.70
C LYS A 274 16.36 9.46 -0.90
N ALA A 275 15.09 9.75 -1.23
CA ALA A 275 13.93 9.13 -0.59
C ALA A 275 13.87 7.63 -0.91
N VAL A 276 14.12 7.20 -2.15
CA VAL A 276 14.20 5.78 -2.50
C VAL A 276 15.31 5.09 -1.70
N ASP A 277 16.51 5.71 -1.62
CA ASP A 277 17.64 5.14 -0.88
C ASP A 277 17.36 5.07 0.64
N PHE A 278 16.64 6.06 1.20
CA PHE A 278 16.18 6.06 2.59
C PHE A 278 15.18 4.92 2.84
N LEU A 279 14.17 4.75 1.98
CA LEU A 279 13.18 3.68 2.12
C LEU A 279 13.80 2.28 2.03
N LEU A 280 14.95 2.15 1.38
CA LEU A 280 15.76 0.93 1.31
C LEU A 280 16.89 0.88 2.35
N SER A 281 16.98 1.83 3.26
CA SER A 281 17.95 1.81 4.37
C SER A 281 17.55 0.80 5.43
N ALA A 282 18.52 0.37 6.25
CA ALA A 282 18.24 -0.54 7.38
C ALA A 282 17.16 0.02 8.31
N GLU A 283 17.20 1.33 8.62
CA GLU A 283 16.21 2.00 9.47
C GLU A 283 14.77 1.84 8.94
N SER A 284 14.57 2.12 7.65
CA SER A 284 13.23 2.02 7.04
C SER A 284 12.79 0.56 6.90
N GLN A 285 13.71 -0.34 6.61
CA GLN A 285 13.41 -1.77 6.50
C GLN A 285 13.09 -2.39 7.86
N GLU A 286 13.77 -1.96 8.93
CA GLU A 286 13.41 -2.32 10.31
C GLU A 286 12.04 -1.78 10.69
N TYR A 287 11.70 -0.54 10.28
CA TYR A 287 10.37 0.01 10.48
C TYR A 287 9.29 -0.86 9.82
N PHE A 288 9.46 -1.23 8.55
CA PHE A 288 8.51 -2.13 7.89
C PHE A 288 8.38 -3.48 8.59
N ALA A 289 9.50 -4.05 9.03
CA ALA A 289 9.48 -5.32 9.74
C ALA A 289 8.84 -5.22 11.12
N GLN A 290 9.25 -4.25 11.95
CA GLN A 290 8.88 -4.24 13.37
C GLN A 290 7.56 -3.52 13.64
N GLU A 291 7.28 -2.40 12.93
CA GLU A 291 6.07 -1.61 13.16
C GLU A 291 4.90 -2.09 12.31
N THR A 292 5.13 -2.34 11.01
CA THR A 292 4.05 -2.72 10.09
C THR A 292 3.91 -4.23 9.89
N LYS A 293 4.80 -5.05 10.48
CA LYS A 293 4.85 -6.52 10.33
C LYS A 293 4.94 -7.00 8.87
N GLU A 294 5.33 -6.10 7.96
CA GLU A 294 5.59 -6.42 6.57
C GLU A 294 7.00 -7.00 6.39
N TYR A 295 7.24 -7.68 5.29
CA TYR A 295 8.55 -8.21 4.98
C TYR A 295 9.50 -7.10 4.52
N PRO A 296 10.68 -6.93 5.14
CA PRO A 296 11.74 -6.11 4.59
C PRO A 296 12.24 -6.73 3.28
N LEU A 297 12.45 -5.91 2.25
CA LEU A 297 12.89 -6.38 0.93
C LEU A 297 14.37 -6.06 0.64
N ALA A 298 14.94 -5.08 1.32
CA ALA A 298 16.39 -4.86 1.24
C ALA A 298 17.13 -5.85 2.12
N ALA A 299 18.26 -6.35 1.60
CA ALA A 299 19.07 -7.37 2.26
C ALA A 299 19.59 -6.92 3.63
N GLY A 300 19.73 -7.88 4.56
CA GLY A 300 20.37 -7.68 5.87
C GLY A 300 19.43 -7.34 7.03
N VAL A 301 18.14 -7.08 6.79
CA VAL A 301 17.17 -6.84 7.84
C VAL A 301 16.31 -8.10 8.07
N LYS A 302 16.09 -8.45 9.31
CA LYS A 302 15.28 -9.62 9.71
C LYS A 302 13.80 -9.25 9.77
N THR A 303 12.95 -10.22 9.50
CA THR A 303 11.50 -10.14 9.75
C THR A 303 11.21 -9.95 11.24
N ALA A 304 10.00 -9.47 11.57
CA ALA A 304 9.52 -9.41 12.95
C ALA A 304 9.55 -10.79 13.60
N GLU A 305 9.56 -10.81 14.93
CA GLU A 305 9.49 -12.05 15.69
C GLU A 305 8.24 -12.86 15.32
N GLY A 306 8.43 -14.15 15.09
CA GLY A 306 7.36 -15.06 14.66
C GLY A 306 6.97 -15.01 13.20
N VAL A 307 7.40 -13.98 12.44
CA VAL A 307 7.19 -13.92 10.98
C VAL A 307 8.24 -14.78 10.29
N PRO A 308 7.87 -15.85 9.54
CA PRO A 308 8.85 -16.71 8.88
C PRO A 308 9.62 -15.92 7.81
N PRO A 309 10.91 -16.21 7.60
CA PRO A 309 11.68 -15.58 6.54
C PRO A 309 11.04 -15.77 5.17
N LEU A 310 11.01 -14.71 4.33
CA LEU A 310 10.30 -14.69 3.05
C LEU A 310 10.79 -15.80 2.09
N GLU A 311 12.08 -16.06 2.08
CA GLU A 311 12.73 -17.12 1.27
C GLU A 311 12.24 -18.54 1.61
N THR A 312 11.72 -18.75 2.84
CA THR A 312 11.18 -20.05 3.26
C THR A 312 9.80 -20.34 2.71
N LEU A 313 9.05 -19.29 2.32
CA LEU A 313 7.66 -19.41 1.87
C LEU A 313 7.53 -19.92 0.44
N GLN A 314 8.58 -19.73 -0.37
CA GLN A 314 8.59 -20.13 -1.79
C GLN A 314 7.35 -19.68 -2.56
N PRO A 315 7.05 -18.37 -2.61
CA PRO A 315 5.88 -17.84 -3.29
C PRO A 315 5.87 -18.20 -4.78
N PRO A 316 4.71 -18.08 -5.48
CA PRO A 316 4.67 -18.26 -6.91
C PRO A 316 5.59 -17.26 -7.60
N LYS A 317 6.31 -17.74 -8.62
CA LYS A 317 7.21 -16.88 -9.42
C LYS A 317 6.36 -16.11 -10.42
N ILE A 318 6.31 -14.81 -10.27
CA ILE A 318 5.56 -13.89 -11.12
C ILE A 318 6.39 -12.64 -11.37
N ASP A 319 6.28 -12.08 -12.56
CA ASP A 319 6.70 -10.69 -12.82
C ASP A 319 5.62 -9.77 -12.25
N LEU A 320 5.92 -9.11 -11.16
CA LEU A 320 4.98 -8.23 -10.45
C LEU A 320 4.56 -7.03 -11.30
N GLY A 321 5.35 -6.60 -12.28
CA GLY A 321 4.98 -5.55 -13.23
C GLY A 321 3.77 -5.92 -14.09
N LYS A 322 3.49 -7.22 -14.25
CA LYS A 322 2.31 -7.72 -14.98
C LYS A 322 1.01 -7.69 -14.16
N LEU A 323 1.04 -7.21 -12.92
CA LEU A 323 -0.17 -6.96 -12.13
C LEU A 323 -0.91 -5.68 -12.57
N ASP A 324 -0.52 -5.07 -13.68
CA ASP A 324 -1.04 -3.80 -14.24
C ASP A 324 -2.46 -3.89 -14.82
N SER A 325 -2.99 -5.11 -15.03
CA SER A 325 -4.27 -5.35 -15.68
C SER A 325 -5.47 -5.36 -14.70
N LEU A 326 -5.56 -4.34 -13.84
CA LEU A 326 -6.62 -4.20 -12.82
C LEU A 326 -8.01 -4.10 -13.46
N LYS A 327 -8.16 -3.38 -14.56
CA LYS A 327 -9.44 -3.16 -15.25
C LYS A 327 -10.10 -4.50 -15.63
N GLU A 328 -9.34 -5.41 -16.19
CA GLU A 328 -9.81 -6.73 -16.60
C GLU A 328 -10.17 -7.58 -15.36
N THR A 329 -9.42 -7.44 -14.28
CA THR A 329 -9.74 -8.11 -13.00
C THR A 329 -11.05 -7.61 -12.41
N LEU A 330 -11.29 -6.29 -12.41
CA LEU A 330 -12.55 -5.72 -11.92
C LEU A 330 -13.74 -6.20 -12.76
N ALA A 331 -13.61 -6.22 -14.09
CA ALA A 331 -14.64 -6.76 -14.97
C ALA A 331 -14.95 -8.24 -14.64
N MET A 332 -13.92 -9.04 -14.38
CA MET A 332 -14.07 -10.45 -14.05
C MET A 332 -14.71 -10.67 -12.68
N LEU A 333 -14.40 -9.84 -11.67
CA LEU A 333 -15.04 -9.86 -10.35
C LEU A 333 -16.52 -9.49 -10.45
N GLN A 334 -16.85 -8.50 -11.30
CA GLN A 334 -18.23 -8.09 -11.58
C GLN A 334 -19.01 -9.18 -12.31
N GLU A 335 -18.44 -9.80 -13.34
CA GLU A 335 -19.04 -10.95 -14.04
C GLU A 335 -19.33 -12.11 -13.08
N ALA A 336 -18.45 -12.35 -12.10
CA ALA A 336 -18.64 -13.37 -11.09
C ALA A 336 -19.68 -12.98 -10.02
N GLY A 337 -20.13 -11.71 -9.98
CA GLY A 337 -21.07 -11.19 -8.98
C GLY A 337 -20.46 -11.10 -7.58
N LEU A 338 -19.16 -10.85 -7.49
CA LEU A 338 -18.45 -10.66 -6.22
C LEU A 338 -18.37 -9.17 -5.82
N VAL A 339 -18.46 -8.27 -6.80
CA VAL A 339 -18.56 -6.81 -6.65
C VAL A 339 -19.73 -6.28 -7.43
#